data_2090e27110ce377527543dccbe6c763d
#
_entry.id   2090e27110ce377527543dccbe6c763d
#
_cell.length_a   1.000
_cell.length_b   1.000
_cell.length_c   1.000
_cell.angle_alpha   90.00
_cell.angle_beta   90.00
_cell.angle_gamma   90.00
#
_symmetry.space_group_name_H-M   'P 1'
#
loop_
_entity.id
_entity.type
_entity.pdbx_description
1 polymer ?
#
loop_
_entity_poly.entity_id
_entity_poly.type
_entity_poly.pdbx_seq_one_letter_code
_entity_poly.pdbx_strand_id
1 'polypeptide(L)'
;EAGASEGKEELVFVNYRDIRDLNPHLYAGEMYAQEMLYETLVNITAEGYEGCLAESWDISDDGKTYTFHIRDGVKFSDGEVCDANAIKANFDAIIENKDRHTWLEMMNLLVGVSAPDDKTFVIELSEPYYPLLTELGVTRPFAMISPKAMKDGSTKDGVNAYIGTGPYVLTDFVTDEYAIFEANENYWGEQPKIKKITVKVIPDNQTRILALEKGEIDMIFGKNMIDADAINQYTGNDKFTVSLSDPTSTRQIVLNTTRDVLADKEVRHSRLTFLFKILFSSFLIFCFLYPGLFLST
;
A
#
# COMPACT_ATOMS: atom_id res chain seq x y z
N GLU A 1 -27.88 4.40 -6.34
CA GLU A 1 -27.68 4.35 -4.88
C GLU A 1 -27.84 2.89 -4.48
N ALA A 2 -26.70 2.15 -4.39
CA ALA A 2 -26.68 0.83 -3.81
C ALA A 2 -26.92 1.00 -2.31
N GLY A 3 -28.00 0.46 -1.79
CA GLY A 3 -28.35 0.54 -0.39
C GLY A 3 -27.23 -0.05 0.47
N ALA A 4 -26.48 0.83 1.13
CA ALA A 4 -25.67 0.44 2.25
C ALA A 4 -26.64 -0.17 3.28
N SER A 5 -26.46 -1.43 3.65
CA SER A 5 -27.22 -2.04 4.73
C SER A 5 -26.93 -1.24 5.98
N GLU A 6 -27.91 -0.46 6.45
CA GLU A 6 -27.83 0.20 7.74
C GLU A 6 -27.54 -0.87 8.80
N GLY A 7 -26.37 -0.84 9.43
CA GLY A 7 -26.08 -1.56 10.64
C GLY A 7 -25.04 -2.67 10.63
N LYS A 8 -24.36 -2.97 9.52
CA LYS A 8 -23.26 -3.94 9.59
C LYS A 8 -21.97 -3.26 10.06
N GLU A 9 -21.56 -3.54 11.29
CA GLU A 9 -20.31 -3.01 11.89
C GLU A 9 -19.10 -3.92 11.63
N GLU A 10 -19.30 -5.09 11.03
CA GLU A 10 -18.26 -6.05 10.70
C GLU A 10 -18.18 -6.27 9.19
N LEU A 11 -16.96 -6.30 8.65
CA LEU A 11 -16.64 -6.64 7.27
C LEU A 11 -15.76 -7.88 7.23
N VAL A 12 -16.15 -8.88 6.43
CA VAL A 12 -15.34 -10.06 6.19
C VAL A 12 -14.90 -10.05 4.73
N PHE A 13 -13.59 -9.93 4.50
CA PHE A 13 -13.05 -10.10 3.15
C PHE A 13 -11.94 -11.16 3.11
N VAL A 14 -11.40 -11.42 1.93
CA VAL A 14 -10.49 -12.54 1.72
C VAL A 14 -9.21 -12.09 1.04
N ASN A 15 -8.08 -12.68 1.45
CA ASN A 15 -6.82 -12.63 0.72
C ASN A 15 -6.37 -14.04 0.34
N TYR A 16 -5.49 -14.16 -0.66
CA TYR A 16 -4.96 -15.45 -1.12
C TYR A 16 -3.84 -16.00 -0.23
N ARG A 17 -3.34 -15.19 0.69
CA ARG A 17 -2.28 -15.51 1.67
C ARG A 17 -2.46 -14.67 2.92
N ASP A 18 -1.74 -15.01 3.99
CA ASP A 18 -1.78 -14.25 5.24
C ASP A 18 -1.11 -12.86 5.14
N ILE A 19 -1.28 -12.07 6.20
CA ILE A 19 -0.77 -10.70 6.29
C ILE A 19 0.76 -10.63 6.45
N ARG A 20 1.42 -11.71 6.83
CA ARG A 20 2.85 -11.81 7.10
C ARG A 20 3.35 -10.81 8.16
N ASP A 21 4.64 -10.45 8.08
CA ASP A 21 5.26 -9.43 8.94
C ASP A 21 4.80 -8.03 8.54
N LEU A 22 4.15 -7.32 9.44
CA LEU A 22 3.64 -5.97 9.23
C LEU A 22 4.60 -4.86 9.69
N ASN A 23 5.89 -5.16 9.90
CA ASN A 23 6.88 -4.12 10.14
C ASN A 23 6.86 -3.09 8.99
N PRO A 24 6.49 -1.80 9.25
CA PRO A 24 6.28 -0.84 8.19
C PRO A 24 7.58 -0.41 7.50
N HIS A 25 8.74 -0.58 8.14
CA HIS A 25 10.04 -0.22 7.58
C HIS A 25 10.67 -1.35 6.74
N LEU A 26 9.98 -2.50 6.61
CA LEU A 26 10.39 -3.62 5.77
C LEU A 26 9.37 -3.88 4.65
N TYR A 27 9.76 -4.70 3.66
CA TYR A 27 8.96 -4.94 2.45
C TYR A 27 8.23 -6.30 2.48
N ALA A 28 7.95 -6.86 3.66
CA ALA A 28 7.39 -8.19 3.78
C ALA A 28 5.87 -8.21 3.76
N GLY A 29 5.14 -7.62 4.64
CA GLY A 29 3.71 -7.77 4.88
C GLY A 29 2.77 -7.39 3.71
N GLU A 30 1.49 -7.53 3.94
CA GLU A 30 0.45 -7.05 3.02
C GLU A 30 0.22 -5.55 3.20
N MET A 31 0.28 -4.77 2.09
CA MET A 31 0.18 -3.31 2.16
C MET A 31 -1.15 -2.85 2.73
N TYR A 32 -2.28 -3.45 2.31
CA TYR A 32 -3.59 -3.09 2.84
C TYR A 32 -3.68 -3.22 4.37
N ALA A 33 -2.99 -4.22 4.95
CA ALA A 33 -2.96 -4.42 6.39
C ALA A 33 -2.07 -3.37 7.09
N GLN A 34 -0.94 -3.00 6.47
CA GLN A 34 -0.12 -1.91 6.97
C GLN A 34 -0.83 -0.56 6.90
N GLU A 35 -1.56 -0.27 5.82
CA GLU A 35 -2.34 0.96 5.64
C GLU A 35 -3.53 1.08 6.62
N MET A 36 -4.02 -0.05 7.15
CA MET A 36 -5.00 -0.03 8.25
C MET A 36 -4.38 0.35 9.59
N LEU A 37 -3.10 -0.01 9.82
CA LEU A 37 -2.42 0.16 11.11
C LEU A 37 -1.62 1.46 11.20
N TYR A 38 -1.04 1.91 10.09
CA TYR A 38 0.00 2.93 10.07
C TYR A 38 -0.35 4.07 9.13
N GLU A 39 0.18 5.23 9.43
CA GLU A 39 0.07 6.42 8.60
C GLU A 39 1.45 7.01 8.32
N THR A 40 1.53 7.81 7.26
CA THR A 40 2.72 8.53 6.80
C THR A 40 2.63 10.02 7.18
N LEU A 41 3.67 10.80 6.92
CA LEU A 41 3.64 12.25 7.13
C LEU A 41 2.62 12.94 6.22
N VAL A 42 2.53 12.49 4.97
CA VAL A 42 1.66 13.08 3.93
C VAL A 42 0.92 11.98 3.18
N ASN A 43 -0.26 12.28 2.69
CA ASN A 43 -1.03 11.42 1.79
C ASN A 43 -0.88 11.88 0.34
N ILE A 44 -0.86 10.94 -0.59
CA ILE A 44 -0.92 11.20 -2.04
C ILE A 44 -2.36 11.07 -2.49
N THR A 45 -2.90 12.12 -3.11
CA THR A 45 -4.25 12.14 -3.67
C THR A 45 -4.22 12.37 -5.18
N ALA A 46 -5.37 12.31 -5.84
CA ALA A 46 -5.48 12.64 -7.26
C ALA A 46 -5.18 14.13 -7.54
N GLU A 47 -5.42 14.99 -6.56
CA GLU A 47 -5.21 16.43 -6.63
C GLU A 47 -3.78 16.85 -6.21
N GLY A 48 -2.98 15.94 -5.66
CA GLY A 48 -1.62 16.22 -5.18
C GLY A 48 -1.33 15.62 -3.81
N TYR A 49 -0.82 16.44 -2.89
CA TYR A 49 -0.45 16.00 -1.54
C TYR A 49 -1.35 16.63 -0.49
N GLU A 50 -1.76 15.83 0.48
CA GLU A 50 -2.51 16.27 1.65
C GLU A 50 -1.75 15.95 2.93
N GLY A 51 -1.93 16.78 3.97
CA GLY A 51 -1.34 16.51 5.27
C GLY A 51 -1.98 15.28 5.93
N CYS A 52 -1.14 14.42 6.52
CA CYS A 52 -1.56 13.30 7.35
C CYS A 52 -1.03 13.51 8.78
N LEU A 53 0.03 12.84 9.20
CA LEU A 53 0.67 13.12 10.50
C LEU A 53 1.34 14.49 10.56
N ALA A 54 1.78 15.04 9.43
CA ALA A 54 2.09 16.44 9.28
C ALA A 54 0.84 17.20 8.77
N GLU A 55 0.42 18.25 9.44
CA GLU A 55 -0.71 19.07 8.99
C GLU A 55 -0.32 20.03 7.87
N SER A 56 0.96 20.39 7.78
CA SER A 56 1.55 21.26 6.74
C SER A 56 3.08 21.09 6.69
N TRP A 57 3.70 21.69 5.67
CA TRP A 57 5.15 21.70 5.51
C TRP A 57 5.62 22.94 4.76
N ASP A 58 6.84 23.36 5.03
CA ASP A 58 7.57 24.41 4.32
C ASP A 58 8.77 23.80 3.59
N ILE A 59 9.08 24.35 2.41
CA ILE A 59 10.23 23.99 1.61
C ILE A 59 11.14 25.22 1.49
N SER A 60 12.43 25.08 1.82
CA SER A 60 13.39 26.18 1.66
C SER A 60 13.53 26.61 0.20
N ASP A 61 13.94 27.86 -0.03
CA ASP A 61 14.09 28.43 -1.37
C ASP A 61 15.05 27.63 -2.26
N ASP A 62 16.04 26.99 -1.66
CA ASP A 62 17.00 26.11 -2.37
C ASP A 62 16.50 24.67 -2.56
N GLY A 63 15.30 24.34 -2.08
CA GLY A 63 14.67 23.04 -2.22
C GLY A 63 15.35 21.88 -1.47
N LYS A 64 16.20 22.19 -0.48
CA LYS A 64 17.00 21.18 0.25
C LYS A 64 16.51 20.89 1.64
N THR A 65 15.75 21.80 2.26
CA THR A 65 15.23 21.64 3.61
C THR A 65 13.70 21.57 3.55
N TYR A 66 13.15 20.54 4.15
CA TYR A 66 11.72 20.34 4.31
C TYR A 66 11.39 20.37 5.80
N THR A 67 10.56 21.32 6.22
CA THR A 67 10.12 21.48 7.61
C THR A 67 8.68 21.07 7.70
N PHE A 68 8.38 20.01 8.44
CA PHE A 68 7.03 19.46 8.64
C PHE A 68 6.50 19.92 9.99
N HIS A 69 5.27 20.45 9.99
CA HIS A 69 4.51 20.80 11.18
C HIS A 69 3.64 19.61 11.60
N ILE A 70 3.99 19.00 12.72
CA ILE A 70 3.36 17.76 13.15
C ILE A 70 2.03 18.04 13.82
N ARG A 71 1.02 17.28 13.44
CA ARG A 71 -0.34 17.38 13.95
C ARG A 71 -0.40 17.15 15.45
N ASP A 72 -1.10 18.04 16.15
CA ASP A 72 -1.27 17.95 17.60
C ASP A 72 -2.29 16.86 17.98
N GLY A 73 -2.08 16.21 19.12
CA GLY A 73 -3.03 15.27 19.71
C GLY A 73 -3.10 13.88 19.05
N VAL A 74 -2.26 13.60 18.04
CA VAL A 74 -2.17 12.26 17.44
C VAL A 74 -1.56 11.29 18.45
N LYS A 75 -2.16 10.10 18.56
CA LYS A 75 -1.67 9.02 19.43
C LYS A 75 -1.52 7.72 18.63
N PHE A 76 -0.52 6.96 19.01
CA PHE A 76 -0.45 5.56 18.62
C PHE A 76 -1.55 4.75 19.32
N SER A 77 -1.82 3.55 18.83
CA SER A 77 -2.86 2.68 19.40
C SER A 77 -2.57 2.21 20.83
N ASP A 78 -1.32 2.31 21.29
CA ASP A 78 -0.92 2.09 22.70
C ASP A 78 -1.13 3.32 23.62
N GLY A 79 -1.61 4.43 23.06
CA GLY A 79 -1.87 5.68 23.77
C GLY A 79 -0.68 6.64 23.86
N GLU A 80 0.51 6.25 23.40
CA GLU A 80 1.69 7.13 23.31
C GLU A 80 1.45 8.25 22.28
N VAL A 81 2.05 9.41 22.53
CA VAL A 81 1.93 10.56 21.63
C VAL A 81 2.80 10.35 20.39
N CYS A 82 2.23 10.63 19.23
CA CYS A 82 2.95 10.68 17.96
C CYS A 82 3.36 12.13 17.69
N ASP A 83 4.49 12.55 18.24
CA ASP A 83 5.10 13.86 18.07
C ASP A 83 6.30 13.82 17.09
N ALA A 84 6.96 14.96 16.90
CA ALA A 84 8.14 15.04 16.03
C ALA A 84 9.31 14.16 16.52
N ASN A 85 9.43 13.89 17.85
CA ASN A 85 10.46 13.00 18.37
C ASN A 85 10.15 11.54 18.03
N ALA A 86 8.88 11.13 18.10
CA ALA A 86 8.45 9.80 17.67
C ALA A 86 8.67 9.59 16.17
N ILE A 87 8.38 10.61 15.34
CA ILE A 87 8.67 10.59 13.90
C ILE A 87 10.17 10.49 13.65
N LYS A 88 10.97 11.30 14.36
CA LYS A 88 12.44 11.22 14.25
C LYS A 88 12.96 9.82 14.61
N ALA A 89 12.45 9.19 15.66
CA ALA A 89 12.86 7.83 16.03
C ALA A 89 12.56 6.81 14.90
N ASN A 90 11.43 6.97 14.18
CA ASN A 90 11.13 6.16 13.00
C ASN A 90 12.15 6.40 11.88
N PHE A 91 12.47 7.65 11.57
CA PHE A 91 13.46 7.96 10.56
C PHE A 91 14.87 7.48 10.94
N ASP A 92 15.25 7.57 12.22
CA ASP A 92 16.53 7.02 12.70
C ASP A 92 16.61 5.50 12.44
N ALA A 93 15.52 4.75 12.71
CA ALA A 93 15.44 3.32 12.44
C ALA A 93 15.45 2.99 10.93
N ILE A 94 14.83 3.83 10.09
CA ILE A 94 14.87 3.71 8.62
C ILE A 94 16.30 3.96 8.12
N ILE A 95 16.97 5.02 8.61
CA ILE A 95 18.34 5.41 8.24
C ILE A 95 19.35 4.34 8.67
N GLU A 96 19.19 3.71 9.82
CA GLU A 96 20.02 2.58 10.26
C GLU A 96 20.03 1.43 9.21
N ASN A 97 18.93 1.27 8.50
CA ASN A 97 18.75 0.23 7.48
C ASN A 97 18.75 0.79 6.04
N LYS A 98 19.36 1.97 5.80
CA LYS A 98 19.28 2.70 4.54
C LYS A 98 19.70 1.89 3.30
N ASP A 99 20.62 0.94 3.44
CA ASP A 99 21.07 0.10 2.33
C ASP A 99 19.93 -0.71 1.69
N ARG A 100 18.86 -0.96 2.45
CA ARG A 100 17.64 -1.60 1.98
C ARG A 100 16.70 -0.67 1.21
N HIS A 101 16.90 0.63 1.37
CA HIS A 101 16.06 1.70 0.84
C HIS A 101 16.71 2.52 -0.28
N THR A 102 17.84 2.06 -0.83
CA THR A 102 18.62 2.76 -1.87
C THR A 102 17.89 2.96 -3.20
N TRP A 103 16.74 2.31 -3.39
CA TRP A 103 15.84 2.55 -4.51
C TRP A 103 15.03 3.86 -4.40
N LEU A 104 14.98 4.46 -3.21
CA LEU A 104 14.41 5.76 -2.91
C LEU A 104 15.51 6.80 -3.01
N GLU A 105 15.34 7.81 -3.89
CA GLU A 105 16.40 8.79 -4.12
C GLU A 105 16.60 9.72 -2.91
N MET A 106 15.54 10.01 -2.16
CA MET A 106 15.70 10.77 -0.92
C MET A 106 16.70 10.14 0.05
N MET A 107 16.77 8.81 0.13
CA MET A 107 17.71 8.11 1.01
C MET A 107 19.16 8.30 0.57
N ASN A 108 19.43 8.49 -0.74
CA ASN A 108 20.73 8.77 -1.30
C ASN A 108 21.13 10.22 -1.04
N LEU A 109 20.17 11.15 -1.07
CA LEU A 109 20.37 12.58 -0.90
C LEU A 109 20.30 13.04 0.56
N LEU A 110 19.87 12.19 1.48
CA LEU A 110 19.65 12.53 2.87
C LEU A 110 20.95 12.93 3.58
N VAL A 111 21.00 14.15 4.11
CA VAL A 111 22.04 14.68 4.99
C VAL A 111 21.73 14.34 6.45
N GLY A 112 20.48 14.55 6.86
CA GLY A 112 20.03 14.25 8.21
C GLY A 112 18.58 14.60 8.44
N VAL A 113 18.09 14.21 9.63
CA VAL A 113 16.77 14.57 10.14
C VAL A 113 16.91 15.13 11.56
N SER A 114 16.01 16.04 11.91
CA SER A 114 15.98 16.62 13.27
C SER A 114 14.55 16.89 13.74
N ALA A 115 14.38 16.92 15.06
CA ALA A 115 13.16 17.36 15.72
C ALA A 115 13.58 18.44 16.73
N PRO A 116 13.62 19.73 16.32
CA PRO A 116 14.05 20.81 17.21
C PRO A 116 13.08 21.03 18.38
N ASP A 117 11.86 20.62 18.23
CA ASP A 117 10.81 20.59 19.25
C ASP A 117 9.83 19.45 18.97
N ASP A 118 8.81 19.28 19.79
CA ASP A 118 7.81 18.21 19.70
C ASP A 118 6.81 18.36 18.53
N LYS A 119 6.80 19.52 17.86
CA LYS A 119 5.88 19.83 16.74
C LYS A 119 6.56 20.01 15.41
N THR A 120 7.89 20.06 15.39
CA THR A 120 8.66 20.38 14.18
C THR A 120 9.60 19.22 13.83
N PHE A 121 9.41 18.66 12.64
CA PHE A 121 10.30 17.64 12.08
C PHE A 121 10.95 18.16 10.80
N VAL A 122 12.26 18.02 10.67
CA VAL A 122 13.04 18.58 9.57
C VAL A 122 13.82 17.49 8.85
N ILE A 123 13.76 17.52 7.51
CA ILE A 123 14.58 16.68 6.61
C ILE A 123 15.52 17.61 5.85
N GLU A 124 16.82 17.32 5.87
CA GLU A 124 17.85 18.02 5.11
C GLU A 124 18.44 17.13 4.02
N LEU A 125 18.51 17.67 2.80
CA LEU A 125 19.02 16.99 1.61
C LEU A 125 20.30 17.68 1.08
N SER A 126 21.20 16.91 0.47
CA SER A 126 22.41 17.42 -0.18
C SER A 126 22.12 18.25 -1.44
N GLU A 127 21.04 17.89 -2.14
CA GLU A 127 20.57 18.53 -3.38
C GLU A 127 19.05 18.73 -3.34
N PRO A 128 18.49 19.69 -4.13
CA PRO A 128 17.02 19.86 -4.21
C PRO A 128 16.37 18.62 -4.80
N TYR A 129 15.31 18.14 -4.15
CA TYR A 129 14.59 16.95 -4.57
C TYR A 129 13.06 17.10 -4.45
N TYR A 130 12.42 17.59 -5.50
CA TYR A 130 10.99 17.87 -5.52
C TYR A 130 10.08 16.63 -5.35
N PRO A 131 10.47 15.40 -5.78
CA PRO A 131 9.66 14.21 -5.53
C PRO A 131 9.63 13.72 -4.09
N LEU A 132 10.30 14.40 -3.13
CA LEU A 132 10.38 13.99 -1.72
C LEU A 132 8.99 13.67 -1.13
N LEU A 133 7.99 14.51 -1.36
CA LEU A 133 6.64 14.29 -0.83
C LEU A 133 5.99 13.03 -1.41
N THR A 134 6.28 12.71 -2.69
CA THR A 134 5.81 11.45 -3.30
C THR A 134 6.43 10.25 -2.60
N GLU A 135 7.73 10.28 -2.31
CA GLU A 135 8.38 9.17 -1.60
C GLU A 135 7.87 9.06 -0.16
N LEU A 136 7.69 10.19 0.55
CA LEU A 136 7.18 10.21 1.92
C LEU A 136 5.72 9.75 2.07
N GLY A 137 4.92 9.84 1.01
CA GLY A 137 3.56 9.31 0.98
C GLY A 137 3.48 7.81 0.71
N VAL A 138 4.62 7.12 0.47
CA VAL A 138 4.65 5.67 0.31
C VAL A 138 4.67 5.00 1.68
N THR A 139 3.75 4.06 1.91
CA THR A 139 3.63 3.33 3.18
C THR A 139 4.96 2.71 3.63
N ARG A 140 5.74 2.16 2.70
CA ARG A 140 7.05 1.55 2.99
C ARG A 140 8.19 2.36 2.39
N PRO A 141 9.15 2.79 3.18
CA PRO A 141 9.36 2.53 4.61
C PRO A 141 8.85 3.67 5.52
N PHE A 142 8.02 4.60 5.04
CA PHE A 142 7.75 5.87 5.71
C PHE A 142 6.47 5.90 6.57
N ALA A 143 5.84 4.77 6.82
CA ALA A 143 4.75 4.70 7.78
C ALA A 143 5.28 4.58 9.23
N MET A 144 4.61 5.25 10.17
CA MET A 144 5.11 5.44 11.54
C MET A 144 4.62 4.35 12.47
N ILE A 145 5.56 3.72 13.19
CA ILE A 145 5.31 2.77 14.27
C ILE A 145 5.64 3.40 15.62
N SER A 146 4.93 3.00 16.69
CA SER A 146 5.26 3.45 18.03
C SER A 146 6.71 3.12 18.38
N PRO A 147 7.51 4.09 18.89
CA PRO A 147 8.88 3.81 19.32
C PRO A 147 8.97 2.70 20.37
N LYS A 148 7.92 2.51 21.20
CA LYS A 148 7.85 1.40 22.17
C LYS A 148 7.73 0.02 21.53
N ALA A 149 7.22 -0.05 20.30
CA ALA A 149 7.12 -1.29 19.55
C ALA A 149 8.42 -1.67 18.84
N MET A 150 9.40 -0.77 18.75
CA MET A 150 10.71 -1.05 18.19
C MET A 150 11.56 -1.92 19.12
N LYS A 151 12.51 -2.67 18.55
CA LYS A 151 13.50 -3.44 19.30
C LYS A 151 14.72 -2.55 19.57
N ASP A 152 14.89 -2.07 20.79
CA ASP A 152 16.00 -1.20 21.19
C ASP A 152 16.16 0.03 20.27
N GLY A 153 15.03 0.61 19.82
CA GLY A 153 15.00 1.74 18.90
C GLY A 153 15.22 1.39 17.42
N SER A 154 15.31 0.11 17.09
CA SER A 154 15.53 -0.39 15.73
C SER A 154 14.33 -1.22 15.23
N THR A 155 14.15 -1.24 13.92
CA THR A 155 13.16 -2.09 13.23
C THR A 155 13.81 -3.07 12.26
N LYS A 156 15.14 -3.06 12.15
CA LYS A 156 15.92 -3.83 11.19
C LYS A 156 15.71 -5.33 11.31
N ASP A 157 15.67 -5.83 12.55
CA ASP A 157 15.51 -7.26 12.86
C ASP A 157 14.11 -7.60 13.39
N GLY A 158 13.10 -6.83 12.96
CA GLY A 158 11.71 -6.98 13.35
C GLY A 158 11.27 -5.98 14.42
N VAL A 159 10.04 -6.14 14.87
CA VAL A 159 9.39 -5.29 15.87
C VAL A 159 8.77 -6.13 16.98
N ASN A 160 8.50 -5.54 18.13
CA ASN A 160 7.88 -6.23 19.26
C ASN A 160 6.36 -6.33 19.14
N ALA A 161 5.72 -5.36 18.44
CA ALA A 161 4.28 -5.29 18.22
C ALA A 161 3.99 -4.42 16.99
N TYR A 162 2.78 -4.53 16.46
CA TYR A 162 2.30 -3.73 15.32
C TYR A 162 1.42 -2.58 15.84
N ILE A 163 2.05 -1.51 16.30
CA ILE A 163 1.41 -0.36 16.97
C ILE A 163 1.61 0.88 16.10
N GLY A 164 0.56 1.36 15.47
CA GLY A 164 0.56 2.55 14.61
C GLY A 164 -0.46 3.59 15.02
N THR A 165 -0.63 4.61 14.20
CA THR A 165 -1.58 5.70 14.38
C THR A 165 -2.87 5.50 13.58
N GLY A 166 -2.93 4.47 12.73
CA GLY A 166 -4.00 4.25 11.78
C GLY A 166 -5.37 3.92 12.38
N PRO A 167 -6.40 3.85 11.54
CA PRO A 167 -7.79 3.70 11.97
C PRO A 167 -8.13 2.34 12.59
N TYR A 168 -7.28 1.34 12.43
CA TYR A 168 -7.48 0.00 12.99
C TYR A 168 -6.26 -0.50 13.76
N VAL A 169 -6.49 -1.48 14.62
CA VAL A 169 -5.48 -2.24 15.35
C VAL A 169 -5.63 -3.73 15.04
N LEU A 170 -4.52 -4.46 14.90
CA LEU A 170 -4.52 -5.92 14.77
C LEU A 170 -4.75 -6.53 16.17
N THR A 171 -5.87 -7.21 16.36
CA THR A 171 -6.26 -7.78 17.67
C THR A 171 -6.07 -9.29 17.73
N ASP A 172 -6.14 -9.98 16.58
CA ASP A 172 -5.92 -11.42 16.51
C ASP A 172 -5.39 -11.83 15.12
N PHE A 173 -4.55 -12.86 15.08
CA PHE A 173 -3.96 -13.36 13.85
C PHE A 173 -3.56 -14.82 13.98
N VAL A 174 -4.01 -15.63 13.05
CA VAL A 174 -3.59 -17.02 12.89
C VAL A 174 -3.01 -17.21 11.49
N THR A 175 -1.73 -17.61 11.44
CA THR A 175 -0.99 -17.80 10.19
C THR A 175 -1.75 -18.73 9.24
N ASP A 176 -1.88 -18.31 7.98
CA ASP A 176 -2.58 -19.01 6.91
C ASP A 176 -4.07 -19.26 7.15
N GLU A 177 -4.67 -18.66 8.18
CA GLU A 177 -6.10 -18.80 8.46
C GLU A 177 -6.83 -17.45 8.39
N TYR A 178 -6.50 -16.51 9.28
CA TYR A 178 -7.16 -15.21 9.33
C TYR A 178 -6.36 -14.14 10.07
N ALA A 179 -6.79 -12.88 9.89
CA ALA A 179 -6.40 -11.74 10.70
C ALA A 179 -7.64 -10.92 11.08
N ILE A 180 -7.68 -10.40 12.31
CA ILE A 180 -8.77 -9.56 12.83
C ILE A 180 -8.23 -8.18 13.15
N PHE A 181 -8.88 -7.17 12.61
CA PHE A 181 -8.61 -5.77 12.86
C PHE A 181 -9.85 -5.13 13.50
N GLU A 182 -9.65 -4.38 14.57
CA GLU A 182 -10.69 -3.63 15.25
C GLU A 182 -10.41 -2.13 15.17
N ALA A 183 -11.46 -1.32 15.20
CA ALA A 183 -11.32 0.12 15.13
C ALA A 183 -10.43 0.64 16.28
N ASN A 184 -9.47 1.50 15.93
CA ASN A 184 -8.57 2.14 16.91
C ASN A 184 -9.33 3.23 17.67
N GLU A 185 -9.58 3.03 18.95
CA GLU A 185 -10.27 4.01 19.81
C GLU A 185 -9.48 5.32 19.96
N ASN A 186 -8.15 5.27 19.79
CA ASN A 186 -7.26 6.43 19.84
C ASN A 186 -7.09 7.12 18.48
N TYR A 187 -7.81 6.68 17.43
CA TYR A 187 -7.66 7.28 16.11
C TYR A 187 -8.05 8.75 16.11
N TRP A 188 -7.15 9.58 15.63
CA TRP A 188 -7.29 11.04 15.61
C TRP A 188 -8.24 11.56 14.52
N GLY A 189 -8.47 10.78 13.47
CA GLY A 189 -9.36 11.12 12.37
C GLY A 189 -10.82 10.71 12.62
N GLU A 190 -11.62 10.66 11.56
CA GLU A 190 -13.01 10.19 11.63
C GLU A 190 -13.03 8.70 11.99
N GLN A 191 -13.77 8.35 13.03
CA GLN A 191 -13.89 6.96 13.48
C GLN A 191 -14.48 6.06 12.39
N PRO A 192 -13.87 4.91 12.09
CA PRO A 192 -14.39 3.98 11.09
C PRO A 192 -15.83 3.54 11.39
N LYS A 193 -16.68 3.52 10.39
CA LYS A 193 -18.05 2.97 10.50
C LYS A 193 -18.02 1.47 10.70
N ILE A 194 -17.12 0.77 10.01
CA ILE A 194 -16.86 -0.65 10.21
C ILE A 194 -15.98 -0.79 11.46
N LYS A 195 -16.48 -1.42 12.49
CA LYS A 195 -15.77 -1.57 13.77
C LYS A 195 -14.83 -2.76 13.81
N LYS A 196 -15.10 -3.76 12.97
CA LYS A 196 -14.30 -4.97 12.89
C LYS A 196 -14.12 -5.42 11.45
N ILE A 197 -12.90 -5.76 11.08
CA ILE A 197 -12.55 -6.32 9.78
C ILE A 197 -11.90 -7.68 10.02
N THR A 198 -12.48 -8.72 9.41
CA THR A 198 -11.91 -10.06 9.40
C THR A 198 -11.39 -10.37 8.01
N VAL A 199 -10.10 -10.64 7.89
CA VAL A 199 -9.44 -11.07 6.65
C VAL A 199 -9.23 -12.56 6.70
N LYS A 200 -9.95 -13.34 5.91
CA LYS A 200 -9.77 -14.79 5.79
C LYS A 200 -8.71 -15.12 4.73
N VAL A 201 -7.95 -16.19 4.94
CA VAL A 201 -7.00 -16.69 3.94
C VAL A 201 -7.67 -17.78 3.12
N ILE A 202 -7.93 -17.51 1.84
CA ILE A 202 -8.48 -18.49 0.90
C ILE A 202 -7.66 -18.43 -0.40
N PRO A 203 -6.66 -19.32 -0.59
CA PRO A 203 -5.74 -19.27 -1.73
C PRO A 203 -6.39 -19.57 -3.08
N ASP A 204 -7.40 -20.45 -3.10
CA ASP A 204 -8.05 -20.90 -4.33
C ASP A 204 -9.16 -19.93 -4.78
N ASN A 205 -9.15 -19.56 -6.07
CA ASN A 205 -10.07 -18.58 -6.63
C ASN A 205 -11.53 -19.07 -6.61
N GLN A 206 -11.79 -20.33 -6.96
CA GLN A 206 -13.16 -20.87 -6.99
C GLN A 206 -13.75 -20.98 -5.59
N THR A 207 -12.89 -21.32 -4.61
CA THR A 207 -13.29 -21.36 -3.19
C THR A 207 -13.66 -19.97 -2.68
N ARG A 208 -12.91 -18.91 -3.09
CA ARG A 208 -13.28 -17.51 -2.75
C ARG A 208 -14.64 -17.12 -3.32
N ILE A 209 -14.89 -17.48 -4.59
CA ILE A 209 -16.16 -17.20 -5.26
C ILE A 209 -17.31 -17.90 -4.55
N LEU A 210 -17.16 -19.17 -4.21
CA LEU A 210 -18.17 -19.94 -3.48
C LEU A 210 -18.46 -19.37 -2.09
N ALA A 211 -17.40 -18.89 -1.38
CA ALA A 211 -17.56 -18.25 -0.08
C ALA A 211 -18.35 -16.93 -0.19
N LEU A 212 -18.12 -16.15 -1.26
CA LEU A 212 -18.90 -14.94 -1.54
C LEU A 212 -20.36 -15.26 -1.84
N GLU A 213 -20.63 -16.25 -2.69
CA GLU A 213 -22.01 -16.69 -3.03
C GLU A 213 -22.82 -17.20 -1.83
N LYS A 214 -22.13 -17.85 -0.90
CA LYS A 214 -22.74 -18.34 0.35
C LYS A 214 -22.89 -17.27 1.43
N GLY A 215 -22.31 -16.08 1.24
CA GLY A 215 -22.28 -15.03 2.25
C GLY A 215 -21.33 -15.30 3.41
N GLU A 216 -20.34 -16.19 3.24
CA GLU A 216 -19.30 -16.46 4.22
C GLU A 216 -18.22 -15.36 4.25
N ILE A 217 -18.16 -14.57 3.19
CA ILE A 217 -17.39 -13.33 3.04
C ILE A 217 -18.26 -12.27 2.37
N ASP A 218 -17.94 -11.01 2.61
CA ASP A 218 -18.68 -9.86 2.08
C ASP A 218 -18.09 -9.32 0.80
N MET A 219 -16.76 -9.48 0.62
CA MET A 219 -16.05 -8.84 -0.47
C MET A 219 -14.82 -9.67 -0.90
N ILE A 220 -14.57 -9.66 -2.20
CA ILE A 220 -13.29 -10.05 -2.80
C ILE A 220 -12.66 -8.78 -3.34
N PHE A 221 -11.49 -8.42 -2.85
CA PHE A 221 -10.80 -7.17 -3.17
C PHE A 221 -9.37 -7.45 -3.61
N GLY A 222 -8.91 -6.73 -4.64
CA GLY A 222 -7.53 -6.69 -5.06
C GLY A 222 -7.25 -7.33 -6.43
N LYS A 223 -6.05 -7.06 -6.92
CA LYS A 223 -5.60 -7.52 -8.25
C LYS A 223 -5.41 -9.04 -8.25
N ASN A 224 -5.94 -9.71 -9.28
CA ASN A 224 -5.88 -11.16 -9.48
C ASN A 224 -6.59 -11.99 -8.38
N MET A 225 -7.46 -11.36 -7.59
CA MET A 225 -8.24 -12.06 -6.56
C MET A 225 -9.47 -12.77 -7.09
N ILE A 226 -9.95 -12.35 -8.26
CA ILE A 226 -11.07 -12.94 -8.99
C ILE A 226 -10.68 -13.04 -10.48
N ASP A 227 -11.06 -14.11 -11.16
CA ASP A 227 -10.80 -14.25 -12.59
C ASP A 227 -11.79 -13.46 -13.46
N ALA A 228 -11.42 -13.22 -14.73
CA ALA A 228 -12.20 -12.41 -15.64
C ALA A 228 -13.57 -13.04 -15.99
N ASP A 229 -13.66 -14.37 -16.04
CA ASP A 229 -14.91 -15.07 -16.34
C ASP A 229 -15.91 -14.89 -15.21
N ALA A 230 -15.47 -14.98 -13.95
CA ALA A 230 -16.29 -14.71 -12.78
C ALA A 230 -16.71 -13.23 -12.71
N ILE A 231 -15.81 -12.27 -13.01
CA ILE A 231 -16.17 -10.84 -13.10
C ILE A 231 -17.31 -10.65 -14.12
N ASN A 232 -17.20 -11.25 -15.30
CA ASN A 232 -18.23 -11.15 -16.32
C ASN A 232 -19.56 -11.78 -15.88
N GLN A 233 -19.52 -12.90 -15.15
CA GLN A 233 -20.70 -13.57 -14.62
C GLN A 233 -21.45 -12.72 -13.60
N TYR A 234 -20.73 -11.95 -12.77
CA TYR A 234 -21.35 -11.12 -11.73
C TYR A 234 -21.68 -9.70 -12.20
N THR A 235 -21.10 -9.23 -13.28
CA THR A 235 -21.44 -7.94 -13.87
C THR A 235 -22.90 -7.95 -14.33
N GLY A 236 -23.72 -7.04 -13.77
CA GLY A 236 -25.16 -6.97 -14.05
C GLY A 236 -26.03 -7.97 -13.26
N ASN A 237 -25.45 -8.68 -12.29
CA ASN A 237 -26.21 -9.50 -11.35
C ASN A 237 -26.64 -8.65 -10.14
N ASP A 238 -27.94 -8.55 -9.90
CA ASP A 238 -28.52 -7.70 -8.83
C ASP A 238 -28.06 -8.04 -7.42
N LYS A 239 -27.47 -9.22 -7.21
CA LYS A 239 -26.97 -9.68 -5.90
C LYS A 239 -25.58 -9.19 -5.59
N PHE A 240 -24.80 -8.74 -6.59
CA PHE A 240 -23.39 -8.38 -6.44
C PHE A 240 -23.11 -7.04 -7.10
N THR A 241 -22.24 -6.25 -6.46
CA THR A 241 -21.69 -5.05 -7.04
C THR A 241 -20.27 -5.34 -7.53
N VAL A 242 -20.01 -5.13 -8.82
CA VAL A 242 -18.67 -5.23 -9.41
C VAL A 242 -18.14 -3.83 -9.65
N SER A 243 -17.02 -3.50 -9.03
CA SER A 243 -16.33 -2.22 -9.23
C SER A 243 -14.94 -2.48 -9.81
N LEU A 244 -14.62 -1.82 -10.91
CA LEU A 244 -13.32 -1.88 -11.56
C LEU A 244 -12.67 -0.50 -11.45
N SER A 245 -11.45 -0.44 -10.94
CA SER A 245 -10.66 0.78 -10.96
C SER A 245 -10.07 1.04 -12.35
N ASP A 246 -9.73 2.28 -12.62
CA ASP A 246 -8.89 2.62 -13.77
C ASP A 246 -7.54 1.88 -13.69
N PRO A 247 -6.91 1.57 -14.84
CA PRO A 247 -5.61 0.93 -14.86
C PRO A 247 -4.54 1.80 -14.19
N THR A 248 -4.00 1.37 -13.07
CA THR A 248 -2.96 2.09 -12.32
C THR A 248 -1.56 1.55 -12.55
N SER A 249 -1.41 0.45 -13.31
CA SER A 249 -0.11 -0.19 -13.54
C SER A 249 0.06 -0.67 -14.97
N THR A 250 1.28 -0.55 -15.48
CA THR A 250 1.69 -1.08 -16.78
C THR A 250 2.50 -2.35 -16.59
N ARG A 251 2.19 -3.40 -17.37
CA ARG A 251 3.06 -4.58 -17.46
C ARG A 251 4.17 -4.30 -18.46
N GLN A 252 5.41 -4.51 -18.04
CA GLN A 252 6.59 -4.30 -18.87
C GLN A 252 7.36 -5.59 -19.01
N ILE A 253 7.94 -5.81 -20.19
CA ILE A 253 8.92 -6.87 -20.43
C ILE A 253 10.30 -6.22 -20.39
N VAL A 254 11.07 -6.54 -19.35
CA VAL A 254 12.45 -6.05 -19.20
C VAL A 254 13.39 -7.15 -19.70
N LEU A 255 14.25 -6.79 -20.63
CA LEU A 255 15.26 -7.71 -21.18
C LEU A 255 16.62 -7.40 -20.54
N ASN A 256 17.26 -8.41 -19.95
CA ASN A 256 18.62 -8.27 -19.43
C ASN A 256 19.62 -8.22 -20.59
N THR A 257 20.02 -7.01 -20.98
CA THR A 257 20.95 -6.77 -22.11
C THR A 257 22.40 -7.10 -21.82
N THR A 258 22.76 -7.46 -20.57
CA THR A 258 24.11 -7.93 -20.21
C THR A 258 24.33 -9.42 -20.47
N ARG A 259 23.26 -10.18 -20.78
CA ARG A 259 23.37 -11.57 -21.20
C ARG A 259 23.73 -11.67 -22.67
N ASP A 260 24.74 -12.50 -23.01
CA ASP A 260 25.28 -12.68 -24.36
C ASP A 260 24.21 -12.79 -25.46
N VAL A 261 23.19 -13.62 -25.24
CA VAL A 261 22.08 -13.81 -26.20
C VAL A 261 21.20 -12.58 -26.37
N LEU A 262 21.13 -11.70 -25.36
CA LEU A 262 20.30 -10.49 -25.36
C LEU A 262 21.14 -9.20 -25.51
N ALA A 263 22.47 -9.31 -25.58
CA ALA A 263 23.35 -8.19 -25.90
C ALA A 263 23.17 -7.73 -27.35
N ASP A 264 22.83 -8.64 -28.26
CA ASP A 264 22.56 -8.33 -29.66
C ASP A 264 21.16 -7.70 -29.84
N LYS A 265 21.15 -6.53 -30.48
CA LYS A 265 19.94 -5.75 -30.75
C LYS A 265 18.95 -6.49 -31.67
N GLU A 266 19.47 -7.19 -32.66
CA GLU A 266 18.64 -7.94 -33.64
C GLU A 266 17.94 -9.13 -32.96
N VAL A 267 18.62 -9.80 -32.05
CA VAL A 267 18.03 -10.87 -31.25
C VAL A 267 16.90 -10.35 -30.36
N ARG A 268 17.09 -9.19 -29.73
CA ARG A 268 16.02 -8.54 -28.93
C ARG A 268 14.83 -8.17 -29.80
N HIS A 269 15.07 -7.59 -30.99
CA HIS A 269 14.02 -7.22 -31.95
C HIS A 269 13.25 -8.44 -32.45
N SER A 270 13.93 -9.52 -32.82
CA SER A 270 13.29 -10.74 -33.33
C SER A 270 12.40 -11.39 -32.25
N ARG A 271 12.85 -11.44 -30.99
CA ARG A 271 12.07 -11.99 -29.89
C ARG A 271 10.87 -11.13 -29.52
N LEU A 272 11.02 -9.80 -29.50
CA LEU A 272 9.90 -8.88 -29.31
C LEU A 272 8.89 -9.01 -30.45
N THR A 273 9.33 -9.07 -31.70
CA THR A 273 8.44 -9.27 -32.87
C THR A 273 7.70 -10.61 -32.78
N PHE A 274 8.36 -11.67 -32.33
CA PHE A 274 7.74 -12.98 -32.15
C PHE A 274 6.70 -12.97 -31.02
N LEU A 275 7.01 -12.34 -29.87
CA LEU A 275 6.08 -12.14 -28.75
C LEU A 275 4.87 -11.29 -29.18
N PHE A 276 5.10 -10.19 -29.91
CA PHE A 276 4.01 -9.40 -30.50
C PHE A 276 3.15 -10.21 -31.47
N LYS A 277 3.74 -11.02 -32.32
CA LYS A 277 2.98 -11.89 -33.23
C LYS A 277 2.13 -12.92 -32.50
N ILE A 278 2.65 -13.53 -31.43
CA ILE A 278 1.87 -14.46 -30.57
C ILE A 278 0.72 -13.73 -29.88
N LEU A 279 0.98 -12.58 -29.27
CA LEU A 279 -0.03 -11.78 -28.62
C LEU A 279 -1.09 -11.25 -29.62
N PHE A 280 -0.67 -10.80 -30.78
CA PHE A 280 -1.58 -10.34 -31.84
C PHE A 280 -2.31 -11.47 -32.55
N SER A 281 -1.71 -12.65 -32.75
CA SER A 281 -2.43 -13.79 -33.32
C SER A 281 -3.49 -14.33 -32.38
N SER A 282 -3.20 -14.34 -31.06
CA SER A 282 -4.21 -14.66 -30.05
C SER A 282 -5.34 -13.61 -30.02
N PHE A 283 -5.01 -12.34 -30.20
CA PHE A 283 -5.99 -11.25 -30.28
C PHE A 283 -6.80 -11.32 -31.60
N LEU A 284 -6.17 -11.63 -32.73
CA LEU A 284 -6.87 -11.84 -34.00
C LEU A 284 -7.77 -13.07 -34.01
N ILE A 285 -7.38 -14.15 -33.37
CA ILE A 285 -8.24 -15.33 -33.16
C ILE A 285 -9.45 -14.95 -32.34
N PHE A 286 -9.28 -14.14 -31.29
CA PHE A 286 -10.39 -13.63 -30.46
C PHE A 286 -11.32 -12.70 -31.26
N CYS A 287 -10.78 -11.81 -32.10
CA CYS A 287 -11.58 -10.97 -33.04
C CYS A 287 -12.31 -11.76 -34.10
N PHE A 288 -11.75 -12.87 -34.59
CA PHE A 288 -12.43 -13.75 -35.56
C PHE A 288 -13.51 -14.63 -34.93
N LEU A 289 -13.36 -14.98 -33.69
CA LEU A 289 -14.38 -15.75 -32.94
C LEU A 289 -15.53 -14.90 -32.40
N TYR A 290 -15.33 -13.59 -32.27
CA TYR A 290 -16.33 -12.64 -31.74
C TYR A 290 -16.36 -11.34 -32.58
N PRO A 291 -16.86 -11.36 -33.80
CA PRO A 291 -16.88 -10.18 -34.69
C PRO A 291 -17.80 -9.05 -34.23
N GLY A 292 -18.58 -9.23 -33.15
CA GLY A 292 -19.53 -8.23 -32.65
C GLY A 292 -18.99 -7.26 -31.59
N LEU A 293 -17.74 -7.41 -31.12
CA LEU A 293 -17.23 -6.62 -29.98
C LEU A 293 -16.46 -5.35 -30.35
N PHE A 294 -16.24 -5.07 -31.63
CA PHE A 294 -15.41 -3.97 -32.12
C PHE A 294 -16.06 -3.06 -33.18
N LEU A 295 -17.38 -2.92 -33.18
CA LEU A 295 -18.06 -1.92 -34.00
C LEU A 295 -19.08 -1.13 -33.18
N SER A 296 -18.60 -0.21 -32.36
CA SER A 296 -19.28 1.06 -32.06
C SER A 296 -18.22 2.09 -31.71
N THR A 297 -18.07 3.06 -32.56
CA THR A 297 -17.31 4.29 -32.42
C THR A 297 -17.63 5.09 -31.17
#